data_b9f2a58c4c27869ed6a89c90f50765a8
#
_entry.id   b9f2a58c4c27869ed6a89c90f50765a8
#
_cell.length_a   1.000
_cell.length_b   1.000
_cell.length_c   1.000
_cell.angle_alpha   90.00
_cell.angle_beta   90.00
_cell.angle_gamma   90.00
#
_symmetry.space_group_name_H-M   'P 1'
#
loop_
_entity.id
_entity.type
_entity.pdbx_description
1 polymer ?
#
loop_
_entity_poly.entity_id
_entity_poly.type
_entity_poly.pdbx_seq_one_letter_code
_entity_poly.pdbx_strand_id
1 'polypeptide(L)'
;MTAPSAALIRLDHAVLRSTRRALGGTPAVPVAQGLSHFGEHALGWLALGAAGWLSGRRRDEWLAGAAGVVAAHGAGVVVKRVVRRVRPALEDVPALVGTPSRLSFPSAHSCSTAAAAVGFGPMVGHRPMVAVTGVMLVSRVLLGVHYPTDVVSGAALGAGVAAVVRRRMTRAPGRKA
;
A
#
# COMPACT_ATOMS: atom_id res chain seq x y z
N MET A 1 -4.02 -8.02 22.51
CA MET A 1 -3.07 -7.18 21.74
C MET A 1 -2.64 -6.03 22.64
N THR A 2 -1.35 -5.90 22.92
CA THR A 2 -0.81 -4.78 23.72
C THR A 2 -1.01 -3.46 22.96
N ALA A 3 -1.47 -2.43 23.69
CA ALA A 3 -1.54 -1.07 23.14
C ALA A 3 -0.13 -0.61 22.67
N PRO A 4 -0.02 0.18 21.58
CA PRO A 4 1.27 0.70 21.15
C PRO A 4 1.91 1.51 22.29
N SER A 5 3.24 1.38 22.45
CA SER A 5 3.95 2.11 23.50
C SER A 5 3.81 3.63 23.30
N ALA A 6 3.83 4.40 24.39
CA ALA A 6 3.78 5.86 24.33
C ALA A 6 4.92 6.45 23.45
N ALA A 7 6.07 5.80 23.42
CA ALA A 7 7.18 6.18 22.55
C ALA A 7 6.84 6.05 21.06
N LEU A 8 6.19 4.96 20.68
CA LEU A 8 5.77 4.72 19.28
C LEU A 8 4.70 5.72 18.83
N ILE A 9 3.76 6.05 19.70
CA ILE A 9 2.74 7.07 19.42
C ILE A 9 3.39 8.45 19.23
N ARG A 10 4.35 8.83 20.08
CA ARG A 10 5.09 10.08 19.91
C ARG A 10 5.86 10.13 18.60
N LEU A 11 6.50 9.04 18.21
CA LEU A 11 7.21 8.95 16.92
C LEU A 11 6.25 9.09 15.74
N ASP A 12 5.12 8.38 15.74
CA ASP A 12 4.07 8.49 14.71
C ASP A 12 3.62 9.95 14.55
N HIS A 13 3.34 10.65 15.65
CA HIS A 13 2.91 12.05 15.61
C HIS A 13 4.04 12.99 15.14
N ALA A 14 5.27 12.76 15.57
CA ALA A 14 6.41 13.59 15.15
C ALA A 14 6.67 13.48 13.64
N VAL A 15 6.61 12.27 13.09
CA VAL A 15 6.79 12.04 11.64
C VAL A 15 5.64 12.64 10.84
N LEU A 16 4.39 12.50 11.31
CA LEU A 16 3.22 13.14 10.67
C LEU A 16 3.44 14.66 10.55
N ARG A 17 3.77 15.32 11.66
CA ARG A 17 3.98 16.76 11.70
C ARG A 17 5.16 17.21 10.85
N SER A 18 6.28 16.48 10.90
CA SER A 18 7.47 16.83 10.09
C SER A 18 7.20 16.68 8.60
N THR A 19 6.52 15.60 8.18
CA THR A 19 6.13 15.39 6.79
C THR A 19 5.17 16.48 6.30
N ARG A 20 4.17 16.86 7.10
CA ARG A 20 3.24 17.93 6.76
C ARG A 20 3.94 19.29 6.66
N ARG A 21 4.85 19.62 7.59
CA ARG A 21 5.62 20.87 7.55
C ARG A 21 6.52 20.94 6.31
N ALA A 22 7.18 19.84 5.97
CA ALA A 22 8.10 19.80 4.84
C ALA A 22 7.40 19.84 3.47
N LEU A 23 6.26 19.17 3.32
CA LEU A 23 5.64 18.91 2.03
C LEU A 23 4.23 19.48 1.87
N GLY A 24 3.59 19.96 2.95
CA GLY A 24 2.17 20.33 2.96
C GLY A 24 1.82 21.54 2.09
N GLY A 25 2.76 22.45 1.82
CA GLY A 25 2.59 23.61 0.92
C GLY A 25 3.19 23.42 -0.46
N THR A 26 3.55 22.20 -0.86
CA THR A 26 4.26 21.91 -2.11
C THR A 26 3.38 21.15 -3.11
N PRO A 27 3.79 21.03 -4.39
CA PRO A 27 3.14 20.18 -5.38
C PRO A 27 3.04 18.69 -5.01
N ALA A 28 3.71 18.26 -3.94
CA ALA A 28 3.58 16.90 -3.43
C ALA A 28 2.15 16.56 -2.97
N VAL A 29 1.36 17.56 -2.53
CA VAL A 29 -0.03 17.34 -2.09
C VAL A 29 -0.92 16.87 -3.24
N PRO A 30 -1.07 17.60 -4.38
CA PRO A 30 -1.89 17.10 -5.48
C PRO A 30 -1.39 15.78 -6.07
N VAL A 31 -0.07 15.53 -6.10
CA VAL A 31 0.49 14.23 -6.49
C VAL A 31 0.03 13.12 -5.52
N ALA A 32 0.09 13.36 -4.21
CA ALA A 32 -0.37 12.42 -3.20
C ALA A 32 -1.88 12.15 -3.32
N GLN A 33 -2.69 13.16 -3.64
CA GLN A 33 -4.12 13.01 -3.89
C GLN A 33 -4.39 12.16 -5.13
N GLY A 34 -3.67 12.38 -6.23
CA GLY A 34 -3.74 11.53 -7.43
C GLY A 34 -3.38 10.07 -7.14
N LEU A 35 -2.31 9.84 -6.37
CA LEU A 35 -1.93 8.50 -5.91
C LEU A 35 -2.99 7.87 -4.99
N SER A 36 -3.72 8.67 -4.21
CA SER A 36 -4.83 8.19 -3.40
C SER A 36 -5.96 7.62 -4.26
N HIS A 37 -6.34 8.32 -5.32
CA HIS A 37 -7.34 7.82 -6.28
C HIS A 37 -6.86 6.59 -7.04
N PHE A 38 -5.61 6.60 -7.53
CA PHE A 38 -5.02 5.44 -8.21
C PHE A 38 -5.02 4.18 -7.35
N GLY A 39 -4.66 4.31 -6.06
CA GLY A 39 -4.57 3.18 -5.12
C GLY A 39 -5.89 2.78 -4.48
N GLU A 40 -6.98 3.50 -4.72
CA GLU A 40 -8.27 3.20 -4.12
C GLU A 40 -8.77 1.82 -4.53
N HIS A 41 -9.10 0.98 -3.54
CA HIS A 41 -9.47 -0.43 -3.74
C HIS A 41 -8.48 -1.23 -4.61
N ALA A 42 -7.22 -0.80 -4.68
CA ALA A 42 -6.16 -1.36 -5.52
C ALA A 42 -6.43 -1.27 -7.04
N LEU A 43 -7.42 -0.49 -7.49
CA LEU A 43 -7.91 -0.47 -8.88
C LEU A 43 -6.82 -0.14 -9.89
N GLY A 44 -5.95 0.85 -9.62
CA GLY A 44 -4.83 1.19 -10.52
C GLY A 44 -3.85 0.03 -10.72
N TRP A 45 -3.56 -0.72 -9.64
CA TRP A 45 -2.70 -1.89 -9.72
C TRP A 45 -3.35 -3.04 -10.47
N LEU A 46 -4.65 -3.26 -10.28
CA LEU A 46 -5.41 -4.28 -11.01
C LEU A 46 -5.53 -3.93 -12.50
N ALA A 47 -5.73 -2.65 -12.82
CA ALA A 47 -5.72 -2.18 -14.22
C ALA A 47 -4.35 -2.41 -14.88
N LEU A 48 -3.24 -2.13 -14.18
CA LEU A 48 -1.89 -2.44 -14.66
C LEU A 48 -1.72 -3.95 -14.89
N GLY A 49 -2.17 -4.78 -13.94
CA GLY A 49 -2.14 -6.24 -14.06
C GLY A 49 -2.92 -6.74 -15.27
N ALA A 50 -4.13 -6.19 -15.48
CA ALA A 50 -4.97 -6.53 -16.63
C ALA A 50 -4.32 -6.11 -17.97
N ALA A 51 -3.77 -4.89 -18.05
CA ALA A 51 -3.06 -4.42 -19.24
C ALA A 51 -1.85 -5.29 -19.56
N GLY A 52 -1.07 -5.66 -18.56
CA GLY A 52 0.05 -6.58 -18.71
C GLY A 52 -0.38 -7.97 -19.20
N TRP A 53 -1.44 -8.51 -18.64
CA TRP A 53 -2.02 -9.79 -19.08
C TRP A 53 -2.53 -9.75 -20.54
N LEU A 54 -3.21 -8.66 -20.90
CA LEU A 54 -3.69 -8.45 -22.28
C LEU A 54 -2.57 -8.31 -23.32
N SER A 55 -1.36 -7.88 -22.90
CA SER A 55 -0.19 -7.81 -23.80
C SER A 55 0.23 -9.17 -24.36
N GLY A 56 -0.29 -10.26 -23.85
CA GLY A 56 0.01 -11.63 -24.26
C GLY A 56 1.32 -12.21 -23.74
N ARG A 57 2.24 -11.37 -23.25
CA ARG A 57 3.56 -11.79 -22.76
C ARG A 57 3.50 -12.08 -21.25
N ARG A 58 4.06 -13.23 -20.82
CA ARG A 58 4.17 -13.61 -19.38
C ARG A 58 2.81 -13.56 -18.64
N ARG A 59 1.71 -13.94 -19.30
CA ARG A 59 0.34 -13.86 -18.78
C ARG A 59 0.19 -14.45 -17.39
N ASP A 60 0.80 -15.61 -17.15
CA ASP A 60 0.73 -16.28 -15.86
C ASP A 60 1.37 -15.50 -14.72
N GLU A 61 2.45 -14.77 -15.02
CA GLU A 61 3.12 -13.93 -14.02
C GLU A 61 2.32 -12.66 -13.71
N TRP A 62 1.69 -12.05 -14.73
CA TRP A 62 0.78 -10.93 -14.54
C TRP A 62 -0.44 -11.36 -13.71
N LEU A 63 -1.00 -12.54 -13.99
CA LEU A 63 -2.11 -13.09 -13.21
C LEU A 63 -1.70 -13.38 -11.76
N ALA A 64 -0.53 -13.99 -11.55
CA ALA A 64 -0.01 -14.24 -10.21
C ALA A 64 0.24 -12.94 -9.43
N GLY A 65 0.74 -11.90 -10.11
CA GLY A 65 0.90 -10.57 -9.52
C GLY A 65 -0.42 -9.95 -9.11
N ALA A 66 -1.43 -9.97 -10.00
CA ALA A 66 -2.77 -9.46 -9.71
C ALA A 66 -3.44 -10.23 -8.57
N ALA A 67 -3.34 -11.55 -8.55
CA ALA A 67 -3.83 -12.38 -7.45
C ALA A 67 -3.16 -12.03 -6.12
N GLY A 68 -1.84 -11.75 -6.14
CA GLY A 68 -1.10 -11.27 -4.98
C GLY A 68 -1.63 -9.93 -4.46
N VAL A 69 -1.95 -8.99 -5.36
CA VAL A 69 -2.54 -7.67 -5.00
C VAL A 69 -3.91 -7.84 -4.35
N VAL A 70 -4.79 -8.67 -4.95
CA VAL A 70 -6.13 -8.94 -4.40
C VAL A 70 -6.04 -9.60 -3.02
N ALA A 71 -5.21 -10.63 -2.89
CA ALA A 71 -5.02 -11.32 -1.62
C ALA A 71 -4.46 -10.40 -0.53
N ALA A 72 -3.48 -9.57 -0.86
CA ALA A 72 -2.88 -8.61 0.06
C ALA A 72 -3.89 -7.53 0.49
N HIS A 73 -4.67 -6.99 -0.46
CA HIS A 73 -5.72 -6.03 -0.15
C HIS A 73 -6.75 -6.64 0.81
N GLY A 74 -7.24 -7.84 0.51
CA GLY A 74 -8.19 -8.57 1.36
C GLY A 74 -7.63 -8.84 2.76
N ALA A 75 -6.37 -9.29 2.87
CA ALA A 75 -5.69 -9.47 4.16
C ALA A 75 -5.62 -8.17 4.95
N GLY A 76 -5.29 -7.05 4.30
CA GLY A 76 -5.28 -5.72 4.91
C GLY A 76 -6.66 -5.32 5.46
N VAL A 77 -7.74 -5.61 4.71
CA VAL A 77 -9.12 -5.35 5.15
C VAL A 77 -9.49 -6.19 6.38
N VAL A 78 -9.12 -7.47 6.38
CA VAL A 78 -9.37 -8.36 7.54
C VAL A 78 -8.64 -7.87 8.77
N VAL A 79 -7.32 -7.61 8.67
CA VAL A 79 -6.51 -7.10 9.79
C VAL A 79 -7.06 -5.77 10.30
N LYS A 80 -7.50 -4.88 9.41
CA LYS A 80 -8.10 -3.59 9.75
C LYS A 80 -9.35 -3.76 10.65
N ARG A 81 -10.19 -4.72 10.34
CA ARG A 81 -11.41 -5.01 11.13
C ARG A 81 -11.12 -5.63 12.49
N VAL A 82 -9.98 -6.34 12.62
CA VAL A 82 -9.53 -6.93 13.89
C VAL A 82 -8.84 -5.89 14.78
N VAL A 83 -7.90 -5.12 14.23
CA VAL A 83 -7.09 -4.16 15.01
C VAL A 83 -7.89 -2.90 15.38
N ARG A 84 -8.74 -2.40 14.49
CA ARG A 84 -9.66 -1.27 14.68
C ARG A 84 -8.99 0.05 15.13
N ARG A 85 -7.73 0.27 14.77
CA ARG A 85 -7.04 1.54 15.06
C ARG A 85 -7.73 2.69 14.33
N VAL A 86 -8.01 3.78 15.04
CA VAL A 86 -8.59 5.00 14.47
C VAL A 86 -7.50 5.82 13.77
N ARG A 87 -7.89 6.56 12.71
CA ARG A 87 -6.99 7.44 11.95
C ARG A 87 -6.47 8.60 12.77
N PRO A 88 -5.33 9.21 12.34
CA PRO A 88 -4.87 10.45 12.94
C PRO A 88 -5.98 11.52 12.97
N ALA A 89 -6.12 12.17 14.12
CA ALA A 89 -7.04 13.30 14.32
C ALA A 89 -6.28 14.39 15.06
N LEU A 90 -5.21 14.90 14.43
CA LEU A 90 -4.38 15.99 14.96
C LEU A 90 -4.89 17.31 14.38
N GLU A 91 -5.19 18.29 15.24
CA GLU A 91 -5.68 19.61 14.83
C GLU A 91 -4.72 20.32 13.88
N ASP A 92 -3.41 20.17 14.11
CA ASP A 92 -2.35 20.74 13.28
C ASP A 92 -2.00 19.93 12.02
N VAL A 93 -2.59 18.74 11.85
CA VAL A 93 -2.41 17.88 10.65
C VAL A 93 -3.77 17.32 10.19
N PRO A 94 -4.69 18.17 9.70
CA PRO A 94 -5.98 17.70 9.21
C PRO A 94 -5.81 16.80 7.98
N ALA A 95 -6.72 15.84 7.79
CA ALA A 95 -6.72 14.98 6.62
C ALA A 95 -6.99 15.81 5.34
N LEU A 96 -6.19 15.59 4.28
CA LEU A 96 -6.30 16.30 2.99
C LEU A 96 -7.10 15.51 1.93
N VAL A 97 -7.64 14.35 2.29
CA VAL A 97 -8.54 13.53 1.45
C VAL A 97 -9.58 12.81 2.32
N GLY A 98 -10.73 12.53 1.72
CA GLY A 98 -11.71 11.64 2.31
C GLY A 98 -11.22 10.20 2.37
N THR A 99 -11.80 9.41 3.26
CA THR A 99 -11.49 7.99 3.39
C THR A 99 -12.76 7.16 3.59
N PRO A 100 -12.85 5.96 3.00
CA PRO A 100 -14.07 5.14 3.06
C PRO A 100 -14.34 4.55 4.47
N SER A 101 -13.36 4.60 5.38
CA SER A 101 -13.53 4.14 6.75
C SER A 101 -12.71 4.94 7.74
N ARG A 102 -13.14 4.96 9.01
CA ARG A 102 -12.43 5.62 10.12
C ARG A 102 -11.21 4.83 10.62
N LEU A 103 -10.98 3.61 10.12
CA LEU A 103 -9.92 2.73 10.57
C LEU A 103 -8.62 2.96 9.78
N SER A 104 -7.48 2.97 10.47
CA SER A 104 -6.18 3.29 9.87
C SER A 104 -5.29 2.07 9.64
N PHE A 105 -5.21 1.16 10.60
CA PHE A 105 -4.22 0.07 10.57
C PHE A 105 -4.77 -1.22 9.95
N PRO A 106 -4.02 -1.86 9.06
CA PRO A 106 -2.89 -1.33 8.32
C PRO A 106 -3.35 -0.44 7.15
N SER A 107 -2.42 0.27 6.51
CA SER A 107 -2.71 1.04 5.29
C SER A 107 -2.97 0.11 4.11
N ALA A 108 -4.21 0.10 3.59
CA ALA A 108 -4.58 -0.72 2.44
C ALA A 108 -3.85 -0.29 1.15
N HIS A 109 -3.61 1.02 0.97
CA HIS A 109 -2.81 1.55 -0.15
C HIS A 109 -1.37 1.04 -0.12
N SER A 110 -0.72 1.09 1.05
CA SER A 110 0.64 0.58 1.22
C SER A 110 0.70 -0.94 1.00
N CYS A 111 -0.33 -1.66 1.47
CA CYS A 111 -0.44 -3.09 1.32
C CYS A 111 -0.54 -3.50 -0.17
N SER A 112 -1.48 -2.92 -0.92
CA SER A 112 -1.66 -3.23 -2.34
C SER A 112 -0.48 -2.76 -3.20
N THR A 113 0.14 -1.61 -2.89
CA THR A 113 1.30 -1.10 -3.64
C THR A 113 2.53 -1.97 -3.43
N ALA A 114 2.84 -2.37 -2.19
CA ALA A 114 3.95 -3.28 -1.91
C ALA A 114 3.71 -4.68 -2.52
N ALA A 115 2.46 -5.14 -2.52
CA ALA A 115 2.08 -6.38 -3.22
C ALA A 115 2.30 -6.27 -4.73
N ALA A 116 1.92 -5.14 -5.34
CA ALA A 116 2.19 -4.87 -6.76
C ALA A 116 3.69 -4.82 -7.06
N ALA A 117 4.50 -4.25 -6.16
CA ALA A 117 5.96 -4.20 -6.32
C ALA A 117 6.57 -5.62 -6.36
N VAL A 118 6.12 -6.52 -5.50
CA VAL A 118 6.55 -7.92 -5.50
C VAL A 118 6.00 -8.68 -6.71
N GLY A 119 4.71 -8.47 -7.02
CA GLY A 119 4.02 -9.18 -8.11
C GLY A 119 4.49 -8.77 -9.49
N PHE A 120 4.58 -7.46 -9.75
CA PHE A 120 4.87 -6.90 -11.08
C PHE A 120 6.32 -6.48 -11.28
N GLY A 121 7.12 -6.39 -10.21
CA GLY A 121 8.54 -6.03 -10.27
C GLY A 121 9.36 -6.80 -11.31
N PRO A 122 9.19 -8.13 -11.49
CA PRO A 122 9.88 -8.91 -12.52
C PRO A 122 9.52 -8.53 -13.96
N MET A 123 8.38 -7.88 -14.20
CA MET A 123 7.92 -7.45 -15.53
C MET A 123 8.19 -5.97 -15.79
N VAL A 124 7.98 -5.12 -14.78
CA VAL A 124 8.09 -3.65 -14.89
C VAL A 124 9.46 -3.13 -14.48
N GLY A 125 10.17 -3.88 -13.63
CA GLY A 125 11.44 -3.49 -13.01
C GLY A 125 11.28 -3.28 -11.49
N HIS A 126 12.20 -3.83 -10.71
CA HIS A 126 12.14 -3.73 -9.25
C HIS A 126 12.40 -2.30 -8.74
N ARG A 127 13.38 -1.60 -9.33
CA ARG A 127 13.72 -0.23 -8.88
C ARG A 127 12.54 0.76 -8.99
N PRO A 128 11.87 0.92 -10.15
CA PRO A 128 10.72 1.82 -10.23
C PRO A 128 9.58 1.39 -9.31
N MET A 129 9.33 0.09 -9.15
CA MET A 129 8.26 -0.39 -8.27
C MET A 129 8.56 -0.10 -6.79
N VAL A 130 9.81 -0.22 -6.34
CA VAL A 130 10.23 0.17 -4.98
C VAL A 130 10.10 1.68 -4.80
N ALA A 131 10.52 2.48 -5.78
CA ALA A 131 10.39 3.93 -5.72
C ALA A 131 8.93 4.37 -5.59
N VAL A 132 8.04 3.83 -6.43
CA VAL A 132 6.59 4.11 -6.35
C VAL A 132 6.01 3.68 -5.00
N THR A 133 6.47 2.55 -4.46
CA THR A 133 6.06 2.12 -3.11
C THR A 133 6.47 3.16 -2.07
N GLY A 134 7.71 3.64 -2.07
CA GLY A 134 8.18 4.69 -1.17
C GLY A 134 7.33 5.96 -1.27
N VAL A 135 7.08 6.42 -2.51
CA VAL A 135 6.23 7.60 -2.75
C VAL A 135 4.80 7.38 -2.24
N MET A 136 4.23 6.19 -2.45
CA MET A 136 2.91 5.85 -1.90
C MET A 136 2.89 5.91 -0.37
N LEU A 137 3.89 5.34 0.31
CA LEU A 137 3.98 5.36 1.78
C LEU A 137 4.02 6.80 2.30
N VAL A 138 4.89 7.63 1.73
CA VAL A 138 5.00 9.05 2.09
C VAL A 138 3.69 9.79 1.82
N SER A 139 3.02 9.52 0.71
CA SER A 139 1.75 10.17 0.37
C SER A 139 0.67 9.94 1.44
N ARG A 140 0.59 8.74 2.03
CA ARG A 140 -0.42 8.43 3.06
C ARG A 140 -0.17 9.20 4.36
N VAL A 141 1.10 9.40 4.71
CA VAL A 141 1.52 10.21 5.87
C VAL A 141 1.29 11.70 5.57
N LEU A 142 1.70 12.18 4.39
CA LEU A 142 1.49 13.57 3.96
C LEU A 142 0.01 13.96 3.96
N LEU A 143 -0.86 13.10 3.47
CA LEU A 143 -2.31 13.34 3.47
C LEU A 143 -2.95 13.28 4.86
N GLY A 144 -2.21 12.89 5.90
CA GLY A 144 -2.70 12.85 7.28
C GLY A 144 -3.70 11.74 7.57
N VAL A 145 -3.79 10.72 6.72
CA VAL A 145 -4.81 9.66 6.82
C VAL A 145 -4.30 8.37 7.45
N HIS A 146 -2.97 8.23 7.61
CA HIS A 146 -2.33 7.07 8.21
C HIS A 146 -1.12 7.49 9.06
N TYR A 147 -0.90 6.75 10.14
CA TYR A 147 0.36 6.82 10.88
C TYR A 147 1.50 6.15 10.11
N PRO A 148 2.76 6.57 10.30
CA PRO A 148 3.94 5.87 9.76
C PRO A 148 3.92 4.37 10.00
N THR A 149 3.55 3.94 11.21
CA THR A 149 3.45 2.52 11.54
C THR A 149 2.38 1.78 10.75
N ASP A 150 1.26 2.43 10.39
CA ASP A 150 0.21 1.82 9.54
C ASP A 150 0.74 1.54 8.12
N VAL A 151 1.55 2.46 7.57
CA VAL A 151 2.06 2.34 6.19
C VAL A 151 3.18 1.31 6.10
N VAL A 152 4.10 1.28 7.08
CA VAL A 152 5.17 0.27 7.12
C VAL A 152 4.61 -1.12 7.31
N SER A 153 3.69 -1.29 8.29
CA SER A 153 3.04 -2.59 8.52
C SER A 153 2.21 -3.04 7.32
N GLY A 154 1.51 -2.12 6.65
CA GLY A 154 0.78 -2.41 5.42
C GLY A 154 1.71 -2.88 4.31
N ALA A 155 2.83 -2.21 4.08
CA ALA A 155 3.80 -2.60 3.08
C ALA A 155 4.42 -3.99 3.37
N ALA A 156 4.79 -4.26 4.62
CA ALA A 156 5.32 -5.55 5.03
C ALA A 156 4.30 -6.69 4.82
N LEU A 157 3.05 -6.47 5.25
CA LEU A 157 1.95 -7.43 5.04
C LEU A 157 1.74 -7.69 3.55
N GLY A 158 1.64 -6.63 2.74
CA GLY A 158 1.39 -6.74 1.31
C GLY A 158 2.50 -7.47 0.57
N ALA A 159 3.75 -7.13 0.84
CA ALA A 159 4.90 -7.81 0.26
C ALA A 159 4.95 -9.30 0.65
N GLY A 160 4.71 -9.62 1.93
CA GLY A 160 4.70 -10.99 2.41
C GLY A 160 3.62 -11.84 1.76
N VAL A 161 2.37 -11.34 1.72
CA VAL A 161 1.26 -12.06 1.09
C VAL A 161 1.52 -12.28 -0.39
N ALA A 162 1.93 -11.23 -1.12
CA ALA A 162 2.21 -11.34 -2.55
C ALA A 162 3.37 -12.32 -2.85
N ALA A 163 4.41 -12.33 -2.02
CA ALA A 163 5.51 -13.29 -2.16
C ALA A 163 5.03 -14.74 -2.01
N VAL A 164 4.16 -15.01 -1.06
CA VAL A 164 3.57 -16.35 -0.86
C VAL A 164 2.70 -16.75 -2.05
N VAL A 165 1.77 -15.87 -2.46
CA VAL A 165 0.87 -16.13 -3.60
C VAL A 165 1.68 -16.39 -4.87
N ARG A 166 2.63 -15.53 -5.18
CA ARG A 166 3.48 -15.68 -6.36
C ARG A 166 4.25 -16.99 -6.34
N ARG A 167 4.89 -17.34 -5.21
CA ARG A 167 5.63 -18.62 -5.07
C ARG A 167 4.73 -19.83 -5.32
N ARG A 168 3.50 -19.81 -4.82
CA ARG A 168 2.55 -20.91 -5.03
C ARG A 168 2.09 -21.02 -6.47
N MET A 169 1.77 -19.89 -7.11
CA MET A 169 1.26 -19.87 -8.48
C MET A 169 2.34 -20.16 -9.53
N THR A 170 3.59 -19.73 -9.31
CA THR A 170 4.69 -19.94 -10.28
C THR A 170 5.43 -21.26 -10.08
N ARG A 171 5.29 -21.94 -8.92
CA ARG A 171 5.93 -23.22 -8.62
C ARG A 171 4.99 -24.42 -8.74
N ALA A 172 3.72 -24.25 -9.13
CA ALA A 172 2.80 -25.37 -9.27
C ALA A 172 3.35 -26.38 -10.31
N PRO A 173 3.57 -27.67 -9.97
CA PRO A 173 4.05 -28.67 -10.91
C PRO A 173 2.97 -28.92 -11.97
N GLY A 174 3.31 -28.75 -13.24
CA GLY A 174 2.42 -29.02 -14.37
C GLY A 174 2.24 -27.90 -15.39
N ARG A 175 2.75 -26.70 -15.18
CA ARG A 175 2.76 -25.64 -16.20
C ARG A 175 4.00 -25.78 -17.08
N LYS A 176 3.87 -26.62 -18.13
CA LYS A 176 4.83 -26.60 -19.26
C LYS A 176 4.64 -25.28 -20.01
N ALA A 177 5.77 -24.66 -20.34
CA ALA A 177 5.87 -23.45 -21.17
C ALA A 177 5.25 -23.66 -22.53
#